data_96be36d7ca8af54d343da2eaaaec490a
#
_entry.id   96be36d7ca8af54d343da2eaaaec490a
#
_cell.length_a   1.000
_cell.length_b   1.000
_cell.length_c   1.000
_cell.angle_alpha   90.00
_cell.angle_beta   90.00
_cell.angle_gamma   90.00
#
_symmetry.space_group_name_H-M   'P 1'
#
loop_
_entity.id
_entity.type
_entity.pdbx_description
1 polymer ?
#
loop_
_entity_poly.entity_id
_entity_poly.type
_entity_poly.pdbx_seq_one_letter_code
_entity_poly.pdbx_strand_id
1 'polypeptide(L)'
;MEVEGLDREEKSAGGWMLMEWVEGRTAKEVLVAGARRVKEGKGTGKAKWEEDVRGLMGKIGKAVGEMHRVGVVHGDLTTSNLMLRPPLHKTVTNGGGAASQDEEEELRIGEIVLIDFGLSAQTVQDEDRAVDLYVLERAFGSTHPEIEGEFQEVMRAYGQSYRGAEVVLKRLIEVRMRGRKRSMLG
;
A
#
# COMPACT_ATOMS: atom_id res chain seq x y z
N MET A 1 37.80 44.15 23.78
CA MET A 1 36.58 44.36 22.97
C MET A 1 36.11 42.95 22.57
N GLU A 2 35.32 42.37 23.46
CA GLU A 2 34.76 41.01 23.31
C GLU A 2 33.64 41.05 22.30
N VAL A 3 33.67 40.17 21.33
CA VAL A 3 32.52 39.91 20.42
C VAL A 3 31.84 38.64 20.93
N GLU A 4 30.71 38.86 21.62
CA GLU A 4 29.82 37.81 22.07
C GLU A 4 29.30 37.01 20.85
N GLY A 5 29.49 35.69 20.94
CA GLY A 5 28.92 34.75 20.02
C GLY A 5 27.40 34.67 20.16
N LEU A 6 26.71 35.08 19.14
CA LEU A 6 25.26 34.81 19.00
C LEU A 6 25.06 33.34 18.63
N ASP A 7 24.78 32.51 19.64
CA ASP A 7 24.14 31.21 19.47
C ASP A 7 22.76 31.44 18.83
N ARG A 8 22.70 31.30 17.52
CA ARG A 8 21.40 31.09 16.83
C ARG A 8 20.96 29.68 17.09
N GLU A 9 20.18 29.51 18.15
CA GLU A 9 19.23 28.37 18.20
C GLU A 9 18.32 28.47 16.96
N GLU A 10 18.60 27.64 15.97
CA GLU A 10 17.64 27.35 14.91
C GLU A 10 16.42 26.67 15.55
N LYS A 11 15.46 27.48 15.98
CA LYS A 11 14.13 26.99 16.30
C LYS A 11 13.60 26.35 15.04
N SER A 12 13.52 25.01 15.04
CA SER A 12 12.80 24.25 14.03
C SER A 12 11.39 24.85 13.90
N ALA A 13 11.17 25.64 12.86
CA ALA A 13 9.86 26.17 12.54
C ALA A 13 9.00 24.99 12.12
N GLY A 14 8.07 24.55 12.98
CA GLY A 14 7.08 23.55 12.65
C GLY A 14 6.28 24.03 11.43
N GLY A 15 6.19 23.18 10.41
CA GLY A 15 5.41 23.43 9.22
C GLY A 15 3.98 22.84 9.37
N TRP A 16 3.02 23.45 8.68
CA TRP A 16 1.68 22.91 8.53
C TRP A 16 1.53 22.33 7.14
N MET A 17 0.87 21.15 7.04
CA MET A 17 0.52 20.55 5.77
C MET A 17 -0.99 20.34 5.73
N LEU A 18 -1.66 20.89 4.74
CA LEU A 18 -3.06 20.61 4.45
C LEU A 18 -3.14 19.53 3.37
N MET A 19 -3.84 18.45 3.67
CA MET A 19 -4.00 17.31 2.76
C MET A 19 -5.47 17.01 2.56
N GLU A 20 -5.79 16.32 1.46
CA GLU A 20 -7.12 15.75 1.26
C GLU A 20 -7.44 14.74 2.37
N TRP A 21 -8.67 14.79 2.87
CA TRP A 21 -9.19 13.70 3.70
C TRP A 21 -9.64 12.56 2.79
N VAL A 22 -8.97 11.41 2.90
CA VAL A 22 -9.30 10.23 2.09
C VAL A 22 -10.33 9.39 2.83
N GLU A 23 -11.56 9.36 2.32
CA GLU A 23 -12.58 8.44 2.81
C GLU A 23 -12.28 7.01 2.38
N GLY A 24 -12.59 6.04 3.25
CA GLY A 24 -12.37 4.63 2.96
C GLY A 24 -11.72 3.88 4.11
N ARG A 25 -11.22 2.70 3.81
CA ARG A 25 -10.54 1.81 4.75
C ARG A 25 -9.14 1.50 4.26
N THR A 26 -8.23 1.21 5.18
CA THR A 26 -6.89 0.75 4.80
C THR A 26 -6.94 -0.66 4.20
N ALA A 27 -5.98 -0.99 3.33
CA ALA A 27 -5.85 -2.34 2.79
C ALA A 27 -5.70 -3.37 3.92
N LYS A 28 -4.98 -3.02 5.00
CA LYS A 28 -4.85 -3.85 6.19
C LYS A 28 -6.22 -4.19 6.81
N GLU A 29 -7.06 -3.19 7.07
CA GLU A 29 -8.38 -3.40 7.69
C GLU A 29 -9.28 -4.26 6.83
N VAL A 30 -9.27 -4.04 5.52
CA VAL A 30 -10.08 -4.78 4.57
C VAL A 30 -9.63 -6.24 4.49
N LEU A 31 -8.33 -6.49 4.37
CA LEU A 31 -7.78 -7.84 4.28
C LEU A 31 -8.01 -8.64 5.58
N VAL A 32 -7.79 -8.02 6.74
CA VAL A 32 -8.03 -8.67 8.05
C VAL A 32 -9.52 -9.01 8.23
N ALA A 33 -10.41 -8.06 7.92
CA ALA A 33 -11.85 -8.27 8.05
C ALA A 33 -12.35 -9.37 7.10
N GLY A 34 -11.89 -9.37 5.84
CA GLY A 34 -12.27 -10.39 4.86
C GLY A 34 -11.78 -11.78 5.23
N ALA A 35 -10.52 -11.94 5.63
CA ALA A 35 -9.98 -13.21 6.09
C ALA A 35 -10.75 -13.77 7.30
N ARG A 36 -11.14 -12.90 8.24
CA ARG A 36 -12.00 -13.27 9.37
C ARG A 36 -13.36 -13.77 8.93
N ARG A 37 -14.05 -13.05 8.02
CA ARG A 37 -15.37 -13.45 7.49
C ARG A 37 -15.33 -14.83 6.82
N VAL A 38 -14.29 -15.10 6.04
CA VAL A 38 -14.08 -16.42 5.42
C VAL A 38 -13.93 -17.52 6.46
N LYS A 39 -13.14 -17.28 7.52
CA LYS A 39 -12.97 -18.25 8.64
C LYS A 39 -14.27 -18.52 9.39
N GLU A 40 -15.14 -17.53 9.52
CA GLU A 40 -16.45 -17.62 10.18
C GLU A 40 -17.53 -18.21 9.25
N GLY A 41 -17.21 -18.55 8.00
CA GLY A 41 -18.17 -19.06 7.01
C GLY A 41 -19.20 -18.00 6.58
N LYS A 42 -18.88 -16.71 6.76
CA LYS A 42 -19.73 -15.57 6.39
C LYS A 42 -19.23 -14.94 5.09
N GLY A 43 -20.15 -14.50 4.24
CA GLY A 43 -19.81 -13.81 2.98
C GLY A 43 -19.88 -14.72 1.74
N THR A 44 -19.34 -14.26 0.61
CA THR A 44 -19.44 -14.89 -0.73
C THR A 44 -18.62 -16.18 -0.88
N GLY A 45 -17.94 -16.63 0.18
CA GLY A 45 -17.13 -17.83 0.16
C GLY A 45 -15.66 -17.62 -0.22
N LYS A 46 -14.85 -18.64 0.06
CA LYS A 46 -13.38 -18.57 -0.05
C LYS A 46 -12.90 -18.22 -1.47
N ALA A 47 -13.47 -18.86 -2.48
CA ALA A 47 -13.03 -18.66 -3.87
C ALA A 47 -13.24 -17.20 -4.35
N LYS A 48 -14.38 -16.61 -4.01
CA LYS A 48 -14.67 -15.20 -4.35
C LYS A 48 -13.74 -14.25 -3.60
N TRP A 49 -13.50 -14.52 -2.33
CA TRP A 49 -12.54 -13.76 -1.53
C TRP A 49 -11.12 -13.77 -2.14
N GLU A 50 -10.63 -14.92 -2.56
CA GLU A 50 -9.32 -15.05 -3.21
C GLU A 50 -9.25 -14.27 -4.53
N GLU A 51 -10.33 -14.29 -5.33
CA GLU A 51 -10.44 -13.46 -6.54
C GLU A 51 -10.38 -11.97 -6.23
N ASP A 52 -11.13 -11.53 -5.23
CA ASP A 52 -11.19 -10.13 -4.81
C ASP A 52 -9.83 -9.66 -4.25
N VAL A 53 -9.18 -10.48 -3.43
CA VAL A 53 -7.80 -10.21 -2.95
C VAL A 53 -6.84 -10.06 -4.13
N ARG A 54 -6.90 -10.96 -5.10
CA ARG A 54 -6.05 -10.87 -6.30
C ARG A 54 -6.29 -9.58 -7.08
N GLY A 55 -7.55 -9.18 -7.25
CA GLY A 55 -7.92 -7.89 -7.85
C GLY A 55 -7.34 -6.70 -7.08
N LEU A 56 -7.39 -6.74 -5.75
CA LEU A 56 -6.80 -5.73 -4.89
C LEU A 56 -5.27 -5.67 -5.04
N MET A 57 -4.60 -6.83 -5.00
CA MET A 57 -3.14 -6.91 -5.18
C MET A 57 -2.70 -6.32 -6.52
N GLY A 58 -3.44 -6.60 -7.59
CA GLY A 58 -3.18 -6.01 -8.91
C GLY A 58 -3.27 -4.47 -8.92
N LYS A 59 -4.26 -3.91 -8.21
CA LYS A 59 -4.39 -2.45 -8.08
C LYS A 59 -3.26 -1.84 -7.25
N ILE A 60 -2.87 -2.48 -6.15
CA ILE A 60 -1.74 -2.05 -5.32
C ILE A 60 -0.46 -2.02 -6.14
N GLY A 61 -0.17 -3.08 -6.90
CA GLY A 61 1.02 -3.14 -7.75
C GLY A 61 1.08 -2.01 -8.78
N LYS A 62 -0.06 -1.67 -9.40
CA LYS A 62 -0.15 -0.53 -10.34
C LYS A 62 0.06 0.81 -9.63
N ALA A 63 -0.59 1.04 -8.49
CA ALA A 63 -0.48 2.30 -7.76
C ALA A 63 0.96 2.56 -7.29
N VAL A 64 1.63 1.55 -6.74
CA VAL A 64 3.05 1.63 -6.35
C VAL A 64 3.94 1.87 -7.57
N GLY A 65 3.64 1.19 -8.69
CA GLY A 65 4.39 1.40 -9.92
C GLY A 65 4.26 2.81 -10.48
N GLU A 66 3.08 3.42 -10.42
CA GLU A 66 2.89 4.82 -10.84
C GLU A 66 3.66 5.81 -9.94
N MET A 67 3.68 5.58 -8.63
CA MET A 67 4.50 6.38 -7.70
C MET A 67 5.98 6.26 -8.04
N HIS A 68 6.48 5.06 -8.25
CA HIS A 68 7.89 4.83 -8.62
C HIS A 68 8.23 5.38 -10.02
N ARG A 69 7.28 5.34 -10.95
CA ARG A 69 7.44 5.91 -12.30
C ARG A 69 7.74 7.40 -12.27
N VAL A 70 7.11 8.14 -11.37
CA VAL A 70 7.35 9.59 -11.21
C VAL A 70 8.56 9.89 -10.32
N GLY A 71 9.31 8.87 -9.90
CA GLY A 71 10.56 9.03 -9.15
C GLY A 71 10.39 9.23 -7.64
N VAL A 72 9.26 8.81 -7.07
CA VAL A 72 9.01 8.89 -5.62
C VAL A 72 9.07 7.50 -5.02
N VAL A 73 9.75 7.34 -3.88
CA VAL A 73 9.69 6.18 -3.00
C VAL A 73 9.00 6.58 -1.70
N HIS A 74 8.25 5.67 -1.12
CA HIS A 74 7.43 5.93 0.06
C HIS A 74 8.25 5.95 1.36
N GLY A 75 9.19 5.02 1.49
CA GLY A 75 10.03 4.86 2.68
C GLY A 75 9.39 4.08 3.83
N ASP A 76 8.06 3.97 3.88
CA ASP A 76 7.30 3.16 4.84
C ASP A 76 6.07 2.51 4.15
N LEU A 77 6.32 1.79 3.07
CA LEU A 77 5.25 1.20 2.26
C LEU A 77 4.67 -0.04 2.93
N THR A 78 3.53 0.12 3.60
CA THR A 78 2.80 -0.95 4.30
C THR A 78 1.33 -1.00 3.91
N THR A 79 0.62 -2.08 4.24
CA THR A 79 -0.82 -2.18 3.98
C THR A 79 -1.67 -1.20 4.80
N SER A 80 -1.10 -0.60 5.85
CA SER A 80 -1.73 0.47 6.63
C SER A 80 -1.71 1.82 5.92
N ASN A 81 -0.73 2.04 5.02
CA ASN A 81 -0.53 3.27 4.28
C ASN A 81 -1.15 3.23 2.86
N LEU A 82 -1.99 2.24 2.60
CA LEU A 82 -2.76 2.06 1.37
C LEU A 82 -4.24 2.17 1.69
N MET A 83 -4.90 3.26 1.28
CA MET A 83 -6.34 3.46 1.45
C MET A 83 -7.10 2.96 0.23
N LEU A 84 -8.22 2.28 0.47
CA LEU A 84 -9.17 1.90 -0.55
C LEU A 84 -10.29 2.95 -0.57
N ARG A 85 -10.23 3.87 -1.52
CA ARG A 85 -11.31 4.83 -1.75
C ARG A 85 -12.47 4.11 -2.42
N PRO A 86 -13.70 4.21 -1.86
CA PRO A 86 -14.88 3.62 -2.52
C PRO A 86 -15.06 4.21 -3.93
N PRO A 87 -15.59 3.44 -4.89
CA PRO A 87 -15.95 4.01 -6.18
C PRO A 87 -17.02 5.09 -5.97
N LEU A 88 -16.87 6.22 -6.67
CA LEU A 88 -17.87 7.26 -6.67
C LEU A 88 -19.22 6.67 -7.09
N HIS A 89 -20.17 6.59 -6.16
CA HIS A 89 -21.53 6.18 -6.47
C HIS A 89 -22.13 7.21 -7.44
N LYS A 90 -22.32 6.85 -8.70
CA LYS A 90 -23.35 7.50 -9.49
C LYS A 90 -24.67 7.10 -8.84
N THR A 91 -25.26 7.99 -8.08
CA THR A 91 -26.63 7.87 -7.59
C THR A 91 -27.53 7.68 -8.79
N VAL A 92 -27.78 6.43 -9.16
CA VAL A 92 -28.93 6.13 -10.02
C VAL A 92 -30.13 6.15 -9.07
N THR A 93 -30.76 7.31 -8.96
CA THR A 93 -32.08 7.46 -8.35
C THR A 93 -33.08 6.72 -9.23
N ASN A 94 -33.32 5.46 -8.99
CA ASN A 94 -34.54 4.79 -9.39
C ASN A 94 -35.01 3.90 -8.24
N GLY A 95 -36.21 4.23 -7.81
CA GLY A 95 -36.94 3.85 -6.65
C GLY A 95 -37.00 2.37 -6.25
N GLY A 96 -37.10 2.19 -4.95
CA GLY A 96 -37.82 1.08 -4.32
C GLY A 96 -37.01 -0.17 -4.05
N GLY A 97 -36.59 -0.30 -2.80
CA GLY A 97 -36.14 -1.56 -2.23
C GLY A 97 -35.08 -1.31 -1.14
N ALA A 98 -35.50 -1.27 0.11
CA ALA A 98 -34.60 -1.35 1.25
C ALA A 98 -34.03 -2.77 1.31
N ALA A 99 -33.00 -3.03 0.54
CA ALA A 99 -32.11 -4.16 0.76
C ALA A 99 -31.13 -3.74 1.86
N SER A 100 -30.94 -4.61 2.83
CA SER A 100 -30.08 -4.44 3.99
C SER A 100 -28.69 -3.99 3.53
N GLN A 101 -28.31 -2.76 3.90
CA GLN A 101 -27.07 -2.08 3.48
C GLN A 101 -25.80 -2.77 3.99
N ASP A 102 -25.93 -3.79 4.83
CA ASP A 102 -24.81 -4.44 5.52
C ASP A 102 -24.24 -5.67 4.78
N GLU A 103 -24.89 -6.18 3.74
CA GLU A 103 -24.48 -7.44 3.09
C GLU A 103 -23.77 -7.28 1.74
N GLU A 104 -23.85 -6.12 1.08
CA GLU A 104 -23.26 -5.87 -0.25
C GLU A 104 -22.04 -4.94 -0.24
N GLU A 105 -21.51 -4.55 0.90
CA GLU A 105 -20.24 -3.77 0.97
C GLU A 105 -19.01 -4.68 0.82
N GLU A 106 -19.19 -5.76 0.09
CA GLU A 106 -18.16 -6.70 -0.27
C GLU A 106 -17.23 -6.06 -1.29
N LEU A 107 -16.03 -5.83 -0.83
CA LEU A 107 -14.81 -5.38 -1.53
C LEU A 107 -15.04 -4.67 -2.87
N ARG A 108 -15.88 -3.63 -2.90
CA ARG A 108 -15.91 -2.70 -4.04
C ARG A 108 -14.59 -1.95 -4.06
N ILE A 109 -13.58 -2.59 -4.62
CA ILE A 109 -12.22 -2.05 -4.72
C ILE A 109 -12.27 -0.87 -5.69
N GLY A 110 -12.38 0.33 -5.14
CA GLY A 110 -12.25 1.56 -5.89
C GLY A 110 -10.79 1.86 -6.26
N GLU A 111 -10.37 3.06 -5.98
CA GLU A 111 -9.01 3.54 -6.20
C GLU A 111 -8.12 3.23 -4.99
N ILE A 112 -6.84 2.91 -5.24
CA ILE A 112 -5.81 2.84 -4.19
C ILE A 112 -5.19 4.23 -4.05
N VAL A 113 -5.24 4.75 -2.83
CA VAL A 113 -4.62 6.02 -2.47
C VAL A 113 -3.50 5.75 -1.46
N LEU A 114 -2.29 6.16 -1.79
CA LEU A 114 -1.16 6.10 -0.87
C LEU A 114 -1.22 7.30 0.07
N ILE A 115 -0.98 7.06 1.36
CA ILE A 115 -1.00 8.08 2.42
C ILE A 115 0.28 8.01 3.26
N ASP A 116 0.53 9.05 4.04
CA ASP A 116 1.68 9.14 4.95
C ASP A 116 3.05 9.10 4.24
N PHE A 117 3.32 10.14 3.49
CA PHE A 117 4.59 10.37 2.80
C PHE A 117 5.69 10.97 3.70
N GLY A 118 5.57 10.84 5.03
CA GLY A 118 6.53 11.43 5.99
C GLY A 118 7.98 10.95 5.85
N LEU A 119 8.19 9.75 5.30
CA LEU A 119 9.52 9.19 5.04
C LEU A 119 9.86 9.10 3.55
N SER A 120 9.05 9.71 2.69
CA SER A 120 9.22 9.65 1.24
C SER A 120 10.44 10.43 0.76
N ALA A 121 10.98 9.98 -0.36
CA ALA A 121 12.09 10.65 -1.02
C ALA A 121 11.92 10.61 -2.55
N GLN A 122 12.51 11.61 -3.21
CA GLN A 122 12.70 11.54 -4.66
C GLN A 122 13.98 10.78 -4.98
N THR A 123 13.87 9.80 -5.88
CA THR A 123 15.01 9.00 -6.30
C THR A 123 14.89 8.54 -7.75
N VAL A 124 16.02 8.38 -8.39
CA VAL A 124 16.14 7.72 -9.70
C VAL A 124 16.70 6.31 -9.58
N GLN A 125 17.05 5.87 -8.36
CA GLN A 125 17.73 4.60 -8.12
C GLN A 125 16.73 3.45 -8.04
N ASP A 126 16.98 2.38 -8.79
CA ASP A 126 16.17 1.16 -8.76
C ASP A 126 16.31 0.41 -7.42
N GLU A 127 17.43 0.61 -6.71
CA GLU A 127 17.68 0.06 -5.38
C GLU A 127 16.65 0.55 -4.36
N ASP A 128 16.40 1.87 -4.31
CA ASP A 128 15.47 2.47 -3.35
C ASP A 128 14.02 1.99 -3.60
N ARG A 129 13.63 1.91 -4.88
CA ARG A 129 12.34 1.35 -5.29
C ARG A 129 12.21 -0.12 -4.91
N ALA A 130 13.30 -0.89 -5.04
CA ALA A 130 13.31 -2.30 -4.65
C ALA A 130 13.21 -2.47 -3.13
N VAL A 131 13.81 -1.57 -2.35
CA VAL A 131 13.68 -1.55 -0.88
C VAL A 131 12.23 -1.25 -0.49
N ASP A 132 11.57 -0.31 -1.14
CA ASP A 132 10.15 0.01 -0.91
C ASP A 132 9.25 -1.22 -1.14
N LEU A 133 9.45 -1.93 -2.26
CA LEU A 133 8.74 -3.18 -2.53
C LEU A 133 9.05 -4.28 -1.49
N TYR A 134 10.29 -4.37 -1.02
CA TYR A 134 10.68 -5.33 0.01
C TYR A 134 10.01 -5.03 1.35
N VAL A 135 9.89 -3.76 1.73
CA VAL A 135 9.17 -3.34 2.94
C VAL A 135 7.70 -3.75 2.83
N LEU A 136 7.04 -3.49 1.70
CA LEU A 136 5.65 -3.89 1.47
C LEU A 136 5.49 -5.42 1.55
N GLU A 137 6.37 -6.19 0.92
CA GLU A 137 6.34 -7.66 0.96
C GLU A 137 6.45 -8.19 2.39
N ARG A 138 7.39 -7.64 3.17
CA ARG A 138 7.60 -8.04 4.57
C ARG A 138 6.41 -7.67 5.45
N ALA A 139 5.88 -6.46 5.29
CA ALA A 139 4.69 -6.02 6.00
C ALA A 139 3.47 -6.88 5.66
N PHE A 140 3.30 -7.24 4.38
CA PHE A 140 2.21 -8.10 3.92
C PHE A 140 2.33 -9.51 4.50
N GLY A 141 3.45 -10.19 4.36
CA GLY A 141 3.64 -11.55 4.88
C GLY A 141 3.50 -11.65 6.39
N SER A 142 3.93 -10.62 7.14
CA SER A 142 3.78 -10.59 8.61
C SER A 142 2.34 -10.32 9.08
N THR A 143 1.56 -9.55 8.30
CA THR A 143 0.20 -9.14 8.70
C THR A 143 -0.88 -10.06 8.12
N HIS A 144 -0.62 -10.68 6.97
CA HIS A 144 -1.57 -11.46 6.18
C HIS A 144 -0.99 -12.81 5.72
N PRO A 145 -0.48 -13.66 6.64
CA PRO A 145 0.20 -14.91 6.27
C PRO A 145 -0.69 -15.88 5.51
N GLU A 146 -2.01 -15.84 5.72
CA GLU A 146 -2.98 -16.72 5.06
C GLU A 146 -3.18 -16.46 3.57
N ILE A 147 -2.80 -15.27 3.10
CA ILE A 147 -2.90 -14.85 1.70
C ILE A 147 -1.55 -14.37 1.14
N GLU A 148 -0.44 -14.75 1.79
CA GLU A 148 0.92 -14.34 1.36
C GLU A 148 1.19 -14.69 -0.11
N GLY A 149 0.67 -15.81 -0.59
CA GLY A 149 0.81 -16.24 -2.00
C GLY A 149 0.24 -15.24 -3.01
N GLU A 150 -0.80 -14.49 -2.65
CA GLU A 150 -1.42 -13.49 -3.54
C GLU A 150 -0.55 -12.25 -3.76
N PHE A 151 0.52 -12.06 -2.96
CA PHE A 151 1.47 -10.97 -3.15
C PHE A 151 2.21 -11.04 -4.50
N GLN A 152 2.27 -12.21 -5.12
CA GLN A 152 2.83 -12.37 -6.47
C GLN A 152 2.07 -11.52 -7.51
N GLU A 153 0.78 -11.27 -7.29
CA GLU A 153 0.00 -10.41 -8.16
C GLU A 153 0.41 -8.93 -8.05
N VAL A 154 0.84 -8.47 -6.86
CA VAL A 154 1.45 -7.13 -6.70
C VAL A 154 2.69 -7.03 -7.60
N MET A 155 3.58 -8.02 -7.53
CA MET A 155 4.81 -8.04 -8.34
C MET A 155 4.51 -8.08 -9.83
N ARG A 156 3.54 -8.91 -10.25
CA ARG A 156 3.11 -9.01 -11.65
C ARG A 156 2.59 -7.67 -12.18
N ALA A 157 1.67 -7.05 -11.44
CA ALA A 157 1.05 -5.79 -11.84
C ALA A 157 2.06 -4.63 -11.80
N TYR A 158 2.95 -4.61 -10.81
CA TYR A 158 4.05 -3.66 -10.75
C TYR A 158 4.97 -3.77 -11.97
N GLY A 159 5.41 -4.98 -12.33
CA GLY A 159 6.28 -5.22 -13.48
C GLY A 159 5.69 -4.71 -14.80
N GLN A 160 4.37 -4.63 -14.90
CA GLN A 160 3.63 -4.14 -16.06
C GLN A 160 3.28 -2.64 -16.01
N SER A 161 3.56 -1.95 -14.89
CA SER A 161 3.08 -0.59 -14.67
C SER A 161 3.86 0.48 -15.42
N TYR A 162 5.17 0.31 -15.61
CA TYR A 162 6.02 1.23 -16.37
C TYR A 162 7.26 0.54 -16.95
N ARG A 163 7.93 1.19 -17.91
CA ARG A 163 9.04 0.61 -18.69
C ARG A 163 10.26 0.16 -17.86
N GLY A 164 10.50 0.72 -16.69
CA GLY A 164 11.65 0.37 -15.81
C GLY A 164 11.33 -0.64 -14.72
N ALA A 165 10.07 -1.03 -14.55
CA ALA A 165 9.60 -1.83 -13.43
C ALA A 165 10.30 -3.20 -13.31
N GLU A 166 10.56 -3.86 -14.43
CA GLU A 166 11.24 -5.16 -14.41
C GLU A 166 12.69 -5.09 -13.90
N VAL A 167 13.39 -3.97 -14.10
CA VAL A 167 14.74 -3.76 -13.56
C VAL A 167 14.68 -3.69 -12.03
N VAL A 168 13.68 -2.99 -11.50
CA VAL A 168 13.43 -2.92 -10.06
C VAL A 168 13.11 -4.30 -9.48
N LEU A 169 12.29 -5.11 -10.17
CA LEU A 169 12.00 -6.49 -9.73
C LEU A 169 13.25 -7.38 -9.70
N LYS A 170 14.16 -7.23 -10.64
CA LYS A 170 15.46 -7.92 -10.60
C LYS A 170 16.29 -7.46 -9.40
N ARG A 171 16.34 -6.16 -9.14
CA ARG A 171 17.03 -5.61 -7.97
C ARG A 171 16.42 -6.08 -6.64
N LEU A 172 15.10 -6.26 -6.58
CA LEU A 172 14.40 -6.79 -5.41
C LEU A 172 14.94 -8.18 -4.99
N ILE A 173 15.34 -9.02 -5.95
CA ILE A 173 15.93 -10.33 -5.63
C ILE A 173 17.20 -10.16 -4.78
N GLU A 174 18.06 -9.21 -5.15
CA GLU A 174 19.29 -8.92 -4.42
C GLU A 174 19.00 -8.32 -3.02
N VAL A 175 18.00 -7.43 -2.92
CA VAL A 175 17.54 -6.86 -1.64
C VAL A 175 17.05 -7.96 -0.71
N ARG A 176 16.24 -8.90 -1.19
CA ARG A 176 15.75 -10.08 -0.42
C ARG A 176 16.90 -10.93 0.10
N MET A 177 17.94 -11.15 -0.70
CA MET A 177 19.11 -11.94 -0.29
C MET A 177 19.88 -11.26 0.85
N ARG A 178 20.02 -9.94 0.83
CA ARG A 178 20.66 -9.17 1.91
C ARG A 178 19.81 -9.16 3.18
N GLY A 179 18.50 -9.02 3.06
CA GLY A 179 17.56 -9.07 4.17
C GLY A 179 17.61 -10.40 4.93
N ARG A 180 17.68 -11.53 4.23
CA ARG A 180 17.83 -12.86 4.85
C ARG A 180 19.14 -13.01 5.62
N LYS A 181 20.27 -12.51 5.09
CA LYS A 181 21.56 -12.59 5.81
C LYS A 181 21.51 -11.83 7.14
N ARG A 182 20.86 -10.67 7.20
CA ARG A 182 20.70 -9.89 8.44
C ARG A 182 19.88 -10.64 9.48
N SER A 183 18.79 -11.29 9.07
CA SER A 183 17.92 -12.04 10.01
C SER A 183 18.54 -13.35 10.53
N MET A 184 19.62 -13.84 9.91
CA MET A 184 20.35 -15.04 10.35
C MET A 184 21.54 -14.71 11.28
N LEU A 185 21.93 -13.44 11.37
CA LEU A 185 23.06 -12.97 12.19
C LEU A 185 22.59 -12.23 13.46
N GLY A 186 21.32 -12.01 13.64
CA GLY A 186 20.66 -11.44 14.83
C GLY A 186 19.86 -12.47 15.55
#